data_435bfc0f189a3f7938d94e736281d1d9
#
_entry.id   435bfc0f189a3f7938d94e736281d1d9
#
_cell.length_a   1.000
_cell.length_b   1.000
_cell.length_c   1.000
_cell.angle_alpha   90.00
_cell.angle_beta   90.00
_cell.angle_gamma   90.00
#
_symmetry.space_group_name_H-M   'P 1'
#
loop_
_entity.id
_entity.type
_entity.pdbx_description
1 polymer ?
#
loop_
_entity_poly.entity_id
_entity_poly.type
_entity_poly.pdbx_seq_one_letter_code
_entity_poly.pdbx_strand_id
1 'polypeptide(L)'
;MVIDDRPEYADASRFADGIAVLAADVDTALTRYALTTGDAVVIATRGHRNDALILEQVAISPAGYVGLLGSRRKKAVVTKGLKAAGVPGKSLQRVRVPVGLPIGAVTPEEIAVSVVAELIGWRRRES
;
A
#
# COMPACT_ATOMS: atom_id res chain seq x y z
N MET A 1 4.35 -3.14 -10.06
CA MET A 1 3.10 -3.79 -10.51
C MET A 1 1.91 -3.02 -9.99
N VAL A 2 0.88 -2.89 -10.79
CA VAL A 2 -0.41 -2.29 -10.39
C VAL A 2 -1.47 -3.38 -10.39
N ILE A 3 -2.25 -3.45 -9.33
CA ILE A 3 -3.36 -4.42 -9.18
C ILE A 3 -4.63 -3.65 -8.85
N ASP A 4 -5.67 -3.84 -9.65
CA ASP A 4 -6.99 -3.25 -9.42
C ASP A 4 -8.04 -4.23 -9.95
N ASP A 5 -9.15 -4.38 -9.24
CA ASP A 5 -10.24 -5.28 -9.65
C ASP A 5 -11.11 -4.69 -10.76
N ARG A 6 -10.92 -3.42 -11.06
CA ARG A 6 -11.69 -2.71 -12.09
C ARG A 6 -10.90 -2.67 -13.40
N PRO A 7 -11.34 -3.40 -14.45
CA PRO A 7 -10.59 -3.49 -15.71
C PRO A 7 -10.32 -2.14 -16.39
N GLU A 8 -11.21 -1.16 -16.23
CA GLU A 8 -11.06 0.17 -16.81
C GLU A 8 -9.90 0.96 -16.18
N TYR A 9 -9.52 0.64 -14.96
CA TYR A 9 -8.38 1.24 -14.27
C TYR A 9 -7.12 0.37 -14.34
N ALA A 10 -7.28 -0.95 -14.38
CA ALA A 10 -6.19 -1.90 -14.56
C ALA A 10 -5.91 -2.12 -16.06
N ASP A 11 -5.70 -1.05 -16.78
CA ASP A 11 -5.43 -1.04 -18.21
C ASP A 11 -3.99 -0.57 -18.46
N ALA A 12 -3.20 -1.42 -19.10
CA ALA A 12 -1.79 -1.16 -19.37
C ALA A 12 -1.55 0.15 -20.13
N SER A 13 -2.53 0.60 -20.95
CA SER A 13 -2.42 1.87 -21.68
C SER A 13 -2.35 3.10 -20.78
N ARG A 14 -2.77 2.99 -19.54
CA ARG A 14 -2.72 4.08 -18.56
C ARG A 14 -1.36 4.25 -17.90
N PHE A 15 -0.44 3.32 -18.11
CA PHE A 15 0.84 3.27 -17.41
C PHE A 15 2.00 3.26 -18.40
N ALA A 16 3.18 3.65 -17.92
CA ALA A 16 4.39 3.61 -18.72
C ALA A 16 4.74 2.15 -19.09
N ASP A 17 5.46 2.01 -20.19
CA ASP A 17 5.95 0.70 -20.64
C ASP A 17 6.81 0.05 -19.54
N GLY A 18 6.70 -1.26 -19.41
CA GLY A 18 7.43 -2.02 -18.39
C GLY A 18 6.74 -2.14 -17.04
N ILE A 19 5.60 -1.46 -16.83
CA ILE A 19 4.80 -1.62 -15.62
C ILE A 19 3.82 -2.77 -15.82
N ALA A 20 3.95 -3.81 -15.00
CA ALA A 20 3.00 -4.91 -15.00
C ALA A 20 1.67 -4.44 -14.39
N VAL A 21 0.57 -4.70 -15.10
CA VAL A 21 -0.78 -4.31 -14.68
C VAL A 21 -1.67 -5.54 -14.66
N LEU A 22 -2.34 -5.77 -13.54
CA LEU A 22 -3.20 -6.94 -13.34
C LEU A 22 -4.61 -6.52 -12.95
N ALA A 23 -5.58 -6.86 -13.80
CA ALA A 23 -7.00 -6.71 -13.48
C ALA A 23 -7.46 -7.97 -12.74
N ALA A 24 -7.47 -7.92 -11.43
CA ALA A 24 -7.83 -9.05 -10.58
C ALA A 24 -8.27 -8.58 -9.21
N ASP A 25 -8.99 -9.43 -8.50
CA ASP A 25 -9.25 -9.25 -7.07
C ASP A 25 -7.90 -9.20 -6.33
N VAL A 26 -7.68 -8.13 -5.58
CA VAL A 26 -6.39 -7.91 -4.90
C VAL A 26 -6.10 -9.01 -3.89
N ASP A 27 -7.12 -9.47 -3.18
CA ASP A 27 -6.98 -10.58 -2.22
C ASP A 27 -6.45 -11.84 -2.91
N THR A 28 -7.05 -12.23 -4.02
CA THR A 28 -6.61 -13.37 -4.81
C THR A 28 -5.21 -13.16 -5.40
N ALA A 29 -4.92 -11.94 -5.88
CA ALA A 29 -3.61 -11.62 -6.46
C ALA A 29 -2.50 -11.74 -5.43
N LEU A 30 -2.71 -11.25 -4.21
CA LEU A 30 -1.71 -11.32 -3.14
C LEU A 30 -1.36 -12.74 -2.73
N THR A 31 -2.28 -13.69 -2.86
CA THR A 31 -1.98 -15.10 -2.57
C THR A 31 -1.05 -15.72 -3.58
N ARG A 32 -0.95 -15.15 -4.79
CA ARG A 32 -0.11 -15.65 -5.89
C ARG A 32 1.30 -15.04 -5.89
N TYR A 33 1.50 -13.92 -5.23
CA TYR A 33 2.77 -13.20 -5.22
C TYR A 33 3.43 -13.31 -3.86
N ALA A 34 4.60 -13.95 -3.82
CA ALA A 34 5.41 -14.01 -2.61
C ALA A 34 6.15 -12.68 -2.43
N LEU A 35 5.72 -11.87 -1.48
CA LEU A 35 6.38 -10.62 -1.14
C LEU A 35 7.72 -10.91 -0.43
N THR A 36 8.72 -10.10 -0.74
CA THR A 36 10.06 -10.19 -0.15
C THR A 36 10.43 -8.88 0.53
N THR A 37 11.53 -8.88 1.26
CA THR A 37 12.04 -7.68 1.95
C THR A 37 12.43 -6.55 0.99
N GLY A 38 12.65 -6.87 -0.29
CA GLY A 38 12.92 -5.87 -1.33
C GLY A 38 11.65 -5.24 -1.92
N ASP A 39 10.48 -5.71 -1.53
CA ASP A 39 9.22 -5.22 -2.07
C ASP A 39 8.64 -4.09 -1.22
N ALA A 40 8.05 -3.11 -1.90
CA ALA A 40 7.26 -2.06 -1.29
C ALA A 40 5.81 -2.18 -1.75
N VAL A 41 4.89 -2.12 -0.80
CA VAL A 41 3.45 -2.19 -1.10
C VAL A 41 2.81 -0.87 -0.70
N VAL A 42 2.13 -0.24 -1.65
CA VAL A 42 1.32 0.96 -1.43
C VAL A 42 -0.13 0.59 -1.67
N ILE A 43 -0.96 0.77 -0.66
CA ILE A 43 -2.38 0.46 -0.69
C ILE A 43 -3.17 1.75 -0.89
N ALA A 44 -3.88 1.84 -2.01
CA ALA A 44 -4.65 3.02 -2.39
C ALA A 44 -6.03 2.62 -2.92
N THR A 45 -6.68 1.67 -2.24
CA THR A 45 -7.99 1.18 -2.66
C THR A 45 -9.11 2.12 -2.22
N ARG A 46 -10.28 1.93 -2.81
CA ARG A 46 -11.49 2.65 -2.42
C ARG A 46 -12.16 1.93 -1.25
N GLY A 47 -12.40 2.67 -0.18
CA GLY A 47 -13.15 2.22 0.98
C GLY A 47 -12.33 1.44 2.02
N HIS A 48 -12.76 1.56 3.27
CA HIS A 48 -12.06 1.02 4.44
C HIS A 48 -12.01 -0.51 4.49
N ARG A 49 -13.04 -1.16 3.95
CA ARG A 49 -13.17 -2.62 4.00
C ARG A 49 -12.07 -3.32 3.20
N ASN A 50 -11.84 -2.86 1.97
CA ASN A 50 -10.79 -3.43 1.11
C ASN A 50 -9.40 -3.14 1.67
N ASP A 51 -9.17 -1.93 2.16
CA ASP A 51 -7.91 -1.56 2.81
C ASP A 51 -7.58 -2.48 3.98
N ALA A 52 -8.56 -2.78 4.83
CA ALA A 52 -8.36 -3.63 6.00
C ALA A 52 -8.00 -5.07 5.60
N LEU A 53 -8.68 -5.64 4.62
CA LEU A 53 -8.41 -7.01 4.15
C LEU A 53 -7.01 -7.13 3.54
N ILE A 54 -6.61 -6.17 2.73
CA ILE A 54 -5.30 -6.15 2.10
C ILE A 54 -4.21 -5.91 3.15
N LEU A 55 -4.44 -4.96 4.04
CA LEU A 55 -3.46 -4.59 5.05
C LEU A 55 -3.20 -5.73 6.04
N GLU A 56 -4.24 -6.49 6.39
CA GLU A 56 -4.11 -7.67 7.25
C GLU A 56 -3.08 -8.66 6.69
N GLN A 57 -3.13 -8.90 5.38
CA GLN A 57 -2.19 -9.81 4.72
C GLN A 57 -0.80 -9.19 4.56
N VAL A 58 -0.73 -7.93 4.14
CA VAL A 58 0.53 -7.27 3.82
C VAL A 58 1.33 -6.91 5.07
N ALA A 59 0.66 -6.51 6.15
CA ALA A 59 1.32 -6.11 7.40
C ALA A 59 2.13 -7.25 8.02
N ILE A 60 1.67 -8.48 7.89
CA ILE A 60 2.37 -9.68 8.41
C ILE A 60 3.31 -10.31 7.37
N SER A 61 3.31 -9.80 6.15
CA SER A 61 4.20 -10.30 5.09
C SER A 61 5.64 -9.81 5.30
N PRO A 62 6.62 -10.41 4.59
CA PRO A 62 8.00 -9.93 4.65
C PRO A 62 8.27 -8.63 3.87
N ALA A 63 7.27 -8.02 3.23
CA ALA A 63 7.47 -6.78 2.47
C ALA A 63 8.26 -5.75 3.28
N GLY A 64 9.24 -5.10 2.66
CA GLY A 64 10.13 -4.16 3.34
C GLY A 64 9.47 -2.82 3.66
N TYR A 65 8.46 -2.44 2.89
CA TYR A 65 7.72 -1.20 3.07
C TYR A 65 6.23 -1.45 2.89
N VAL A 66 5.42 -0.90 3.78
CA VAL A 66 3.96 -0.95 3.67
C VAL A 66 3.40 0.44 3.93
N GLY A 67 2.73 1.00 2.94
CA GLY A 67 2.08 2.31 3.03
C GLY A 67 0.61 2.24 2.70
N LEU A 68 -0.19 3.01 3.41
CA LEU A 68 -1.63 3.10 3.20
C LEU A 68 -2.03 4.55 2.93
N LEU A 69 -2.73 4.77 1.82
CA LEU A 69 -3.30 6.08 1.50
C LEU A 69 -4.46 6.37 2.46
N GLY A 70 -4.38 7.47 3.18
CA GLY A 70 -5.42 7.85 4.12
C GLY A 70 -4.95 8.91 5.12
N SER A 71 -5.89 9.39 5.92
CA SER A 71 -5.63 10.38 6.97
C SER A 71 -5.16 9.72 8.27
N ARG A 72 -4.69 10.54 9.20
CA ARG A 72 -4.37 10.09 10.58
C ARG A 72 -5.57 9.45 11.27
N ARG A 73 -6.77 9.96 10.98
CA ARG A 73 -8.02 9.39 11.51
C ARG A 73 -8.24 7.97 10.99
N LYS A 74 -7.99 7.75 9.71
CA LYS A 74 -8.05 6.43 9.08
C LYS A 74 -7.05 5.47 9.74
N LYS A 75 -5.85 5.95 10.06
CA LYS A 75 -4.85 5.17 10.78
C LYS A 75 -5.39 4.59 12.09
N ALA A 76 -6.03 5.44 12.91
CA ALA A 76 -6.57 5.01 14.19
C ALA A 76 -7.65 3.92 14.03
N VAL A 77 -8.57 4.13 13.08
CA VAL A 77 -9.67 3.20 12.81
C VAL A 77 -9.14 1.86 12.29
N VAL A 78 -8.25 1.90 11.33
CA VAL A 78 -7.66 0.68 10.72
C VAL A 78 -6.81 -0.07 11.73
N THR A 79 -5.98 0.62 12.50
CA THR A 79 -5.13 0.01 13.53
C THR A 79 -5.97 -0.72 14.57
N LYS A 80 -7.03 -0.09 15.03
CA LYS A 80 -7.95 -0.70 16.01
C LYS A 80 -8.59 -1.97 15.47
N GLY A 81 -9.07 -1.93 14.21
CA GLY A 81 -9.69 -3.09 13.57
C GLY A 81 -8.72 -4.25 13.39
N LEU A 82 -7.51 -3.98 12.94
CA LEU A 82 -6.48 -5.00 12.73
C LEU A 82 -6.02 -5.61 14.06
N LYS A 83 -5.89 -4.80 15.09
CA LYS A 83 -5.56 -5.27 16.44
C LYS A 83 -6.61 -6.23 16.97
N ALA A 84 -7.89 -5.89 16.77
CA ALA A 84 -9.02 -6.76 17.13
C ALA A 84 -9.02 -8.06 16.32
N ALA A 85 -8.53 -8.04 15.08
CA ALA A 85 -8.40 -9.22 14.22
C ALA A 85 -7.15 -10.07 14.55
N GLY A 86 -6.35 -9.68 15.53
CA GLY A 86 -5.19 -10.45 15.98
C GLY A 86 -3.88 -10.13 15.29
N VAL A 87 -3.80 -9.07 14.51
CA VAL A 87 -2.53 -8.64 13.89
C VAL A 87 -1.58 -8.12 14.97
N PRO A 88 -0.34 -8.64 15.03
CA PRO A 88 0.61 -8.21 16.07
C PRO A 88 0.90 -6.70 16.00
N GLY A 89 1.02 -6.06 17.17
CA GLY A 89 1.32 -4.63 17.26
C GLY A 89 2.61 -4.24 16.53
N LYS A 90 3.61 -5.11 16.54
CA LYS A 90 4.87 -4.93 15.84
C LYS A 90 4.67 -4.81 14.32
N SER A 91 3.78 -5.62 13.76
CA SER A 91 3.41 -5.56 12.33
C SER A 91 2.63 -4.29 12.01
N LEU A 92 1.82 -3.79 12.92
CA LEU A 92 1.04 -2.56 12.72
C LEU A 92 1.92 -1.31 12.76
N GLN A 93 2.95 -1.29 13.59
CA GLN A 93 3.85 -0.14 13.73
C GLN A 93 4.63 0.17 12.46
N ARG A 94 4.90 -0.83 11.62
CA ARG A 94 5.62 -0.65 10.36
C ARG A 94 4.78 -0.03 9.25
N VAL A 95 3.47 -0.05 9.38
CA VAL A 95 2.55 0.51 8.38
C VAL A 95 2.57 2.03 8.45
N ARG A 96 2.86 2.66 7.31
CA ARG A 96 2.92 4.12 7.18
C ARG A 96 1.57 4.66 6.72
N VAL A 97 0.92 5.42 7.59
CA VAL A 97 -0.37 6.08 7.34
C VAL A 97 -0.33 7.46 7.98
N PRO A 98 -0.51 8.52 7.22
CA PRO A 98 -0.61 8.62 5.76
C PRO A 98 0.68 8.20 5.06
N VAL A 99 0.55 7.52 3.93
CA VAL A 99 1.72 7.19 3.10
C VAL A 99 2.32 8.46 2.50
N GLY A 100 3.65 8.51 2.41
CA GLY A 100 4.36 9.64 1.82
C GLY A 100 4.97 10.60 2.85
N LEU A 101 5.94 11.39 2.41
CA LEU A 101 6.55 12.41 3.26
C LEU A 101 5.55 13.53 3.57
N PRO A 102 5.60 14.13 4.78
CA PRO A 102 4.66 15.18 5.20
C PRO A 102 5.04 16.54 4.58
N ILE A 103 4.83 16.70 3.28
CA ILE A 103 5.16 17.91 2.52
C ILE A 103 3.96 18.84 2.32
N GLY A 104 2.80 18.52 2.92
CA GLY A 104 1.58 19.31 2.73
C GLY A 104 0.89 19.02 1.39
N ALA A 105 1.12 17.87 0.79
CA ALA A 105 0.53 17.48 -0.50
C ALA A 105 -0.99 17.50 -0.44
N VAL A 106 -1.63 18.07 -1.45
CA VAL A 106 -3.09 18.22 -1.58
C VAL A 106 -3.61 17.53 -2.83
N THR A 107 -2.99 17.76 -3.99
CA THR A 107 -3.43 17.15 -5.25
C THR A 107 -2.96 15.70 -5.36
N PRO A 108 -3.64 14.85 -6.17
CA PRO A 108 -3.17 13.49 -6.42
C PRO A 108 -1.73 13.42 -6.89
N GLU A 109 -1.31 14.35 -7.75
CA GLU A 109 0.06 14.42 -8.26
C GLU A 109 1.06 14.75 -7.16
N GLU A 110 0.71 15.67 -6.28
CA GLU A 110 1.54 16.03 -5.12
C GLU A 110 1.65 14.87 -4.13
N ILE A 111 0.56 14.17 -3.91
CA ILE A 111 0.54 12.97 -3.06
C ILE A 111 1.45 11.90 -3.66
N ALA A 112 1.37 11.68 -4.97
CA ALA A 112 2.25 10.74 -5.67
C ALA A 112 3.73 11.11 -5.49
N VAL A 113 4.08 12.38 -5.60
CA VAL A 113 5.45 12.86 -5.36
C VAL A 113 5.89 12.56 -3.93
N SER A 114 5.03 12.80 -2.93
CA SER A 114 5.34 12.53 -1.54
C SER A 114 5.60 11.04 -1.27
N VAL A 115 4.82 10.17 -1.92
CA VAL A 115 4.97 8.72 -1.80
C VAL A 115 6.27 8.25 -2.45
N VAL A 116 6.55 8.70 -3.66
CA VAL A 116 7.79 8.34 -4.38
C VAL A 116 9.02 8.80 -3.59
N ALA A 117 8.98 10.01 -3.04
CA ALA A 117 10.08 10.52 -2.22
C ALA A 117 10.33 9.63 -0.99
N GLU A 118 9.27 9.19 -0.31
CA GLU A 118 9.40 8.31 0.84
C GLU A 118 9.96 6.93 0.44
N LEU A 119 9.49 6.39 -0.69
CA LEU A 119 9.99 5.12 -1.22
C LEU A 119 11.48 5.19 -1.59
N ILE A 120 11.92 6.29 -2.19
CA ILE A 120 13.34 6.50 -2.49
C ILE A 120 14.15 6.49 -1.19
N GLY A 121 13.69 7.20 -0.17
CA GLY A 121 14.34 7.24 1.13
C GLY A 121 14.42 5.85 1.77
N TRP A 122 13.36 5.10 1.73
CA TRP A 122 13.33 3.73 2.22
C TRP A 122 14.34 2.85 1.48
N ARG A 123 14.29 2.84 0.16
CA ARG A 123 15.19 2.02 -0.66
C ARG A 123 16.67 2.34 -0.41
N ARG A 124 16.98 3.61 -0.20
CA ARG A 124 18.37 4.03 0.07
C ARG A 124 18.86 3.57 1.44
N ARG A 125 17.99 3.54 2.44
CA ARG A 125 18.34 3.05 3.78
C ARG A 125 18.55 1.55 3.80
N GLU A 126 17.82 0.80 2.99
CA GLU A 126 17.91 -0.65 2.89
C GLU A 126 19.07 -1.14 2.00
N SER A 127 19.72 -0.25 1.29
CA SER A 127 20.83 -0.58 0.37
C SER A 127 22.15 -0.77 1.11
#